data_ce207cb29fd637d07d347ab1f3d8a508
#
_entry.id   ce207cb29fd637d07d347ab1f3d8a508
#
_cell.length_a   1.000
_cell.length_b   1.000
_cell.length_c   1.000
_cell.angle_alpha   90.00
_cell.angle_beta   90.00
_cell.angle_gamma   90.00
#
_symmetry.space_group_name_H-M   'P 1'
#
loop_
_entity.id
_entity.type
_entity.pdbx_description
1 polymer ?
#
loop_
_entity_poly.entity_id
_entity_poly.type
_entity_poly.pdbx_seq_one_letter_code
_entity_poly.pdbx_strand_id
1 'polypeptide(L)'
;MKLLAGLKFVLLLMVAGSCAADAGILQQANAQLAMGRFTDAANLYTKAIDADPSSYLSHYKRATAYLSLGRNSAALNDLETVLELQPSFEQARIQRARILLKDGEYHQAKAETDIYQKNHKNDKTAKDLQSKIKSLEKLTNQTDKTHKARRWSETLQSVTKAIEIASNSLRLLQIRVDCFLALGDINGATNDLNRIAHIQPSIQSDLLLRLAHLTYYYQGKPEVSLNQIKQCLHTDPESKVCKKFFKVLKSDTKDISRAVMFSQSSNWRALASVINGNNGLLKRLDEGMRIGSIASEWPGLTEAPIPKQVYDASFSPALRNRLVSWSCKAYVQANDLKKAESFCEETLKFDSNNLDALIGRAEGMLKAEDFEKAVDVLEKAFEASGRSNRDIASRLQRARKLLKQSKSKDYYKVLGVPRSATDKEIKKAYRKQSKEAHPDKGGSVEAMERLNEAYGVLSDAELRQRFDQGDDPNDPESGHEHPFQQGAGAFQHMFFHNGFPGSFSGGGGGGGFPGGFGGRHFMFNF
;
A
#
# COMPACT_ATOMS: atom_id res chain seq x y z
N MET A 1 7.32 -57.81 70.42
CA MET A 1 7.94 -58.16 69.14
C MET A 1 6.97 -58.27 67.97
N LYS A 2 5.67 -58.63 68.15
CA LYS A 2 4.70 -58.74 67.01
C LYS A 2 4.21 -57.39 66.44
N LEU A 3 4.17 -56.30 67.24
CA LEU A 3 3.76 -54.97 66.73
C LEU A 3 4.81 -54.31 65.80
N LEU A 4 6.12 -54.50 66.04
CA LEU A 4 7.18 -53.97 65.18
C LEU A 4 7.28 -54.68 63.83
N ALA A 5 6.90 -55.98 63.74
CA ALA A 5 6.88 -56.73 62.50
C ALA A 5 5.70 -56.31 61.60
N GLY A 6 4.52 -55.96 62.19
CA GLY A 6 3.38 -55.44 61.44
C GLY A 6 3.62 -54.06 60.85
N LEU A 7 4.33 -53.19 61.58
CA LEU A 7 4.63 -51.83 61.12
C LEU A 7 5.64 -51.83 59.97
N LYS A 8 6.63 -52.75 60.00
CA LYS A 8 7.58 -52.95 58.88
C LYS A 8 6.90 -53.52 57.64
N PHE A 9 5.91 -54.41 57.80
CA PHE A 9 5.20 -55.03 56.68
C PHE A 9 4.23 -54.04 56.00
N VAL A 10 3.55 -53.18 56.77
CA VAL A 10 2.70 -52.08 56.26
C VAL A 10 3.54 -51.02 55.57
N LEU A 11 4.73 -50.67 56.11
CA LEU A 11 5.66 -49.74 55.47
C LEU A 11 6.21 -50.30 54.14
N LEU A 12 6.52 -51.62 54.09
CA LEU A 12 6.99 -52.33 52.90
C LEU A 12 5.90 -52.39 51.81
N LEU A 13 4.62 -52.58 52.19
CA LEU A 13 3.47 -52.58 51.27
C LEU A 13 3.14 -51.17 50.73
N MET A 14 3.30 -50.15 51.56
CA MET A 14 3.14 -48.77 51.09
C MET A 14 4.25 -48.35 50.11
N VAL A 15 5.49 -48.73 50.36
CA VAL A 15 6.62 -48.48 49.42
C VAL A 15 6.47 -49.28 48.14
N ALA A 16 6.02 -50.54 48.18
CA ALA A 16 5.76 -51.34 46.99
C ALA A 16 4.56 -50.86 46.17
N GLY A 17 3.52 -50.29 46.82
CA GLY A 17 2.37 -49.71 46.15
C GLY A 17 2.68 -48.40 45.44
N SER A 18 3.56 -47.55 46.00
CA SER A 18 4.01 -46.34 45.36
C SER A 18 4.90 -46.65 44.13
N CYS A 19 5.79 -47.59 44.24
CA CYS A 19 6.67 -48.01 43.12
C CYS A 19 5.89 -48.58 41.92
N ALA A 20 4.77 -49.30 42.14
CA ALA A 20 3.92 -49.84 41.09
C ALA A 20 3.06 -48.76 40.40
N ALA A 21 2.58 -47.75 41.18
CA ALA A 21 1.86 -46.59 40.62
C ALA A 21 2.77 -45.71 39.76
N ASP A 22 4.02 -45.51 40.16
CA ASP A 22 5.01 -44.70 39.44
C ASP A 22 5.41 -45.36 38.13
N ALA A 23 5.56 -46.70 38.09
CA ALA A 23 5.82 -47.44 36.86
C ALA A 23 4.67 -47.29 35.84
N GLY A 24 3.43 -47.26 36.31
CA GLY A 24 2.24 -47.02 35.45
C GLY A 24 2.20 -45.60 34.83
N ILE A 25 2.55 -44.59 35.61
CA ILE A 25 2.63 -43.19 35.13
C ILE A 25 3.72 -43.03 34.05
N LEU A 26 4.89 -43.61 34.27
CA LEU A 26 6.01 -43.58 33.30
C LEU A 26 5.68 -44.32 31.99
N GLN A 27 4.96 -45.47 32.08
CA GLN A 27 4.51 -46.18 30.90
C GLN A 27 3.50 -45.36 30.09
N GLN A 28 2.55 -44.72 30.75
CA GLN A 28 1.58 -43.78 30.10
C GLN A 28 2.30 -42.58 29.48
N ALA A 29 3.24 -41.97 30.18
CA ALA A 29 4.01 -40.83 29.68
C ALA A 29 4.81 -41.23 28.41
N ASN A 30 5.44 -42.41 28.41
CA ASN A 30 6.16 -42.92 27.23
C ASN A 30 5.21 -43.15 26.05
N ALA A 31 4.02 -43.70 26.30
CA ALA A 31 3.00 -43.90 25.27
C ALA A 31 2.53 -42.57 24.65
N GLN A 32 2.24 -41.54 25.49
CA GLN A 32 1.87 -40.24 24.99
C GLN A 32 2.99 -39.57 24.19
N LEU A 33 4.25 -39.71 24.62
CA LEU A 33 5.41 -39.20 23.90
C LEU A 33 5.54 -39.86 22.51
N ALA A 34 5.37 -41.19 22.46
CA ALA A 34 5.42 -41.96 21.21
C ALA A 34 4.26 -41.61 20.25
N MET A 35 3.09 -41.25 20.79
CA MET A 35 1.92 -40.80 20.01
C MET A 35 2.04 -39.32 19.55
N GLY A 36 3.11 -38.62 19.90
CA GLY A 36 3.28 -37.20 19.57
C GLY A 36 2.43 -36.25 20.42
N ARG A 37 1.79 -36.73 21.51
CA ARG A 37 1.01 -35.92 22.45
C ARG A 37 1.95 -35.32 23.50
N PHE A 38 2.80 -34.41 23.06
CA PHE A 38 3.91 -33.90 23.86
C PHE A 38 3.48 -33.13 25.13
N THR A 39 2.36 -32.43 25.10
CA THR A 39 1.82 -31.74 26.28
C THR A 39 1.39 -32.72 27.37
N ASP A 40 0.67 -33.77 26.98
CA ASP A 40 0.21 -34.81 27.91
C ASP A 40 1.40 -35.60 28.47
N ALA A 41 2.37 -35.93 27.60
CA ALA A 41 3.61 -36.57 28.02
C ALA A 41 4.37 -35.73 29.04
N ALA A 42 4.57 -34.44 28.81
CA ALA A 42 5.25 -33.53 29.73
C ALA A 42 4.53 -33.44 31.10
N ASN A 43 3.21 -33.35 31.11
CA ASN A 43 2.41 -33.35 32.34
C ASN A 43 2.55 -34.67 33.13
N LEU A 44 2.57 -35.81 32.43
CA LEU A 44 2.76 -37.11 33.06
C LEU A 44 4.19 -37.29 33.60
N TYR A 45 5.21 -36.86 32.86
CA TYR A 45 6.59 -36.86 33.38
C TYR A 45 6.74 -35.90 34.57
N THR A 46 6.01 -34.77 34.62
CA THR A 46 6.03 -33.92 35.80
C THR A 46 5.50 -34.66 37.04
N LYS A 47 4.38 -35.38 36.90
CA LYS A 47 3.90 -36.25 38.01
C LYS A 47 4.88 -37.35 38.40
N ALA A 48 5.56 -37.94 37.45
CA ALA A 48 6.60 -38.94 37.73
C ALA A 48 7.82 -38.35 38.46
N ILE A 49 8.22 -37.13 38.10
CA ILE A 49 9.31 -36.37 38.74
C ILE A 49 8.91 -35.91 40.15
N ASP A 50 7.64 -35.51 40.34
CA ASP A 50 7.13 -35.18 41.68
C ASP A 50 7.15 -36.38 42.65
N ALA A 51 6.99 -37.61 42.10
CA ALA A 51 7.07 -38.84 42.88
C ALA A 51 8.55 -39.30 43.10
N ASP A 52 9.41 -39.17 42.09
CA ASP A 52 10.84 -39.44 42.18
C ASP A 52 11.66 -38.32 41.52
N PRO A 53 12.03 -37.30 42.27
CA PRO A 53 12.86 -36.17 41.76
C PRO A 53 14.27 -36.57 41.36
N SER A 54 14.77 -37.75 41.77
CA SER A 54 16.11 -38.26 41.49
C SER A 54 16.18 -38.99 40.14
N SER A 55 15.06 -39.24 39.47
CA SER A 55 14.99 -39.94 38.19
C SER A 55 15.47 -39.05 37.04
N TYR A 56 16.78 -39.08 36.76
CA TYR A 56 17.36 -38.35 35.62
C TYR A 56 16.71 -38.72 34.28
N LEU A 57 16.22 -39.96 34.13
CA LEU A 57 15.55 -40.41 32.90
C LEU A 57 14.20 -39.75 32.69
N SER A 58 13.43 -39.49 33.76
CA SER A 58 12.15 -38.78 33.70
C SER A 58 12.36 -37.31 33.29
N HIS A 59 13.35 -36.64 33.83
CA HIS A 59 13.78 -35.30 33.42
C HIS A 59 14.22 -35.28 31.96
N TYR A 60 15.04 -36.24 31.51
CA TYR A 60 15.48 -36.29 30.11
C TYR A 60 14.31 -36.46 29.12
N LYS A 61 13.36 -37.34 29.44
CA LYS A 61 12.19 -37.55 28.60
C LYS A 61 11.24 -36.35 28.60
N ARG A 62 11.08 -35.66 29.75
CA ARG A 62 10.34 -34.39 29.80
C ARG A 62 11.02 -33.32 28.97
N ALA A 63 12.33 -33.20 29.03
CA ALA A 63 13.11 -32.32 28.14
C ALA A 63 12.84 -32.60 26.67
N THR A 64 12.77 -33.88 26.29
CA THR A 64 12.45 -34.29 24.91
C THR A 64 11.03 -33.85 24.50
N ALA A 65 10.05 -33.99 25.38
CA ALA A 65 8.70 -33.50 25.16
C ALA A 65 8.67 -31.96 25.02
N TYR A 66 9.38 -31.22 25.88
CA TYR A 66 9.50 -29.76 25.79
C TYR A 66 10.16 -29.29 24.49
N LEU A 67 11.20 -30.00 24.01
CA LEU A 67 11.83 -29.68 22.72
C LEU A 67 10.85 -29.84 21.55
N SER A 68 10.03 -30.88 21.58
CA SER A 68 8.99 -31.09 20.57
C SER A 68 7.89 -30.01 20.61
N LEU A 69 7.67 -29.39 21.78
CA LEU A 69 6.78 -28.25 21.97
C LEU A 69 7.42 -26.87 21.70
N GLY A 70 8.72 -26.85 21.34
CA GLY A 70 9.46 -25.60 21.17
C GLY A 70 9.79 -24.86 22.49
N ARG A 71 9.60 -25.52 23.66
CA ARG A 71 9.87 -24.94 24.98
C ARG A 71 11.34 -25.13 25.38
N ASN A 72 12.25 -24.50 24.65
CA ASN A 72 13.70 -24.71 24.78
C ASN A 72 14.23 -24.42 26.19
N SER A 73 13.79 -23.32 26.83
CA SER A 73 14.26 -22.96 28.18
C SER A 73 13.89 -24.02 29.21
N ALA A 74 12.66 -24.57 29.16
CA ALA A 74 12.24 -25.64 30.03
C ALA A 74 13.04 -26.93 29.79
N ALA A 75 13.33 -27.24 28.53
CA ALA A 75 14.17 -28.39 28.17
C ALA A 75 15.61 -28.22 28.66
N LEU A 76 16.19 -27.01 28.56
CA LEU A 76 17.54 -26.73 29.08
C LEU A 76 17.63 -26.94 30.58
N ASN A 77 16.63 -26.49 31.36
CA ASN A 77 16.59 -26.69 32.80
C ASN A 77 16.53 -28.19 33.15
N ASP A 78 15.67 -28.97 32.47
CA ASP A 78 15.61 -30.41 32.70
C ASP A 78 16.93 -31.11 32.33
N LEU A 79 17.58 -30.73 31.20
CA LEU A 79 18.87 -31.29 30.79
C LEU A 79 19.99 -30.93 31.76
N GLU A 80 19.93 -29.75 32.39
CA GLU A 80 20.86 -29.34 33.45
C GLU A 80 20.69 -30.25 34.66
N THR A 81 19.45 -30.42 35.15
CA THR A 81 19.15 -31.36 36.25
C THR A 81 19.59 -32.80 35.92
N VAL A 82 19.39 -33.25 34.67
CA VAL A 82 19.91 -34.58 34.24
C VAL A 82 21.42 -34.67 34.41
N LEU A 83 22.18 -33.62 34.05
CA LEU A 83 23.65 -33.62 34.15
C LEU A 83 24.15 -33.43 35.60
N GLU A 84 23.36 -32.83 36.47
CA GLU A 84 23.61 -32.78 37.91
C GLU A 84 23.40 -34.13 38.57
N LEU A 85 22.31 -34.86 38.23
CA LEU A 85 21.98 -36.18 38.77
C LEU A 85 22.87 -37.27 38.18
N GLN A 86 23.18 -37.19 36.89
CA GLN A 86 23.97 -38.16 36.16
C GLN A 86 25.00 -37.48 35.23
N PRO A 87 26.16 -37.02 35.73
CA PRO A 87 27.17 -36.31 34.95
C PRO A 87 27.72 -37.07 33.73
N SER A 88 27.61 -38.40 33.75
CA SER A 88 28.06 -39.29 32.66
C SER A 88 26.99 -39.48 31.57
N PHE A 89 25.81 -38.87 31.65
CA PHE A 89 24.75 -39.05 30.66
C PHE A 89 24.96 -38.17 29.42
N GLU A 90 25.74 -38.70 28.50
CA GLU A 90 26.30 -37.97 27.34
C GLU A 90 25.25 -37.53 26.33
N GLN A 91 24.10 -38.23 26.21
CA GLN A 91 23.00 -37.80 25.37
C GLN A 91 22.41 -36.49 25.80
N ALA A 92 22.28 -36.24 27.12
CA ALA A 92 21.80 -34.92 27.60
C ALA A 92 22.79 -33.81 27.22
N ARG A 93 24.10 -34.12 27.35
CA ARG A 93 25.15 -33.15 27.04
C ARG A 93 25.14 -32.70 25.60
N ILE A 94 25.07 -33.63 24.66
CA ILE A 94 25.03 -33.31 23.23
C ILE A 94 23.72 -32.62 22.82
N GLN A 95 22.59 -32.98 23.44
CA GLN A 95 21.31 -32.29 23.22
C GLN A 95 21.33 -30.85 23.76
N ARG A 96 21.87 -30.65 24.97
CA ARG A 96 22.06 -29.34 25.57
C ARG A 96 22.92 -28.45 24.68
N ALA A 97 24.05 -28.97 24.17
CA ALA A 97 24.91 -28.23 23.25
C ALA A 97 24.20 -27.78 21.97
N ARG A 98 23.32 -28.64 21.40
CA ARG A 98 22.51 -28.31 20.21
C ARG A 98 21.52 -27.18 20.46
N ILE A 99 20.87 -27.19 21.61
CA ILE A 99 19.89 -26.15 21.97
C ILE A 99 20.63 -24.82 22.20
N LEU A 100 21.69 -24.85 23.01
CA LEU A 100 22.53 -23.68 23.30
C LEU A 100 23.08 -23.04 22.01
N LEU A 101 23.49 -23.88 21.04
CA LEU A 101 23.95 -23.37 19.74
C LEU A 101 22.81 -22.67 18.97
N LYS A 102 21.61 -23.25 18.96
CA LYS A 102 20.43 -22.63 18.32
C LYS A 102 20.02 -21.30 18.99
N ASP A 103 20.20 -21.21 20.30
CA ASP A 103 19.89 -20.02 21.09
C ASP A 103 21.02 -18.96 21.02
N GLY A 104 22.16 -19.31 20.38
CA GLY A 104 23.29 -18.41 20.18
C GLY A 104 24.33 -18.42 21.30
N GLU A 105 24.16 -19.30 22.29
CA GLU A 105 25.06 -19.45 23.46
C GLU A 105 26.25 -20.33 23.09
N TYR A 106 27.04 -19.91 22.11
CA TYR A 106 28.11 -20.72 21.52
C TYR A 106 29.25 -21.04 22.49
N HIS A 107 29.51 -20.21 23.50
CA HIS A 107 30.51 -20.51 24.53
C HIS A 107 30.11 -21.72 25.38
N GLN A 108 28.84 -21.73 25.84
CA GLN A 108 28.31 -22.87 26.61
C GLN A 108 28.19 -24.13 25.75
N ALA A 109 27.71 -23.98 24.50
CA ALA A 109 27.64 -25.07 23.55
C ALA A 109 29.01 -25.69 23.30
N LYS A 110 30.08 -24.90 23.22
CA LYS A 110 31.46 -25.34 23.08
C LYS A 110 31.90 -26.13 24.28
N ALA A 111 31.66 -25.63 25.50
CA ALA A 111 32.05 -26.31 26.73
C ALA A 111 31.42 -27.73 26.81
N GLU A 112 30.12 -27.85 26.51
CA GLU A 112 29.43 -29.14 26.48
C GLU A 112 29.97 -30.08 25.40
N THR A 113 30.24 -29.54 24.21
CA THR A 113 30.79 -30.34 23.09
C THR A 113 32.21 -30.82 23.37
N ASP A 114 33.06 -29.98 23.99
CA ASP A 114 34.45 -30.34 24.34
C ASP A 114 34.49 -31.46 25.41
N ILE A 115 33.57 -31.41 26.39
CA ILE A 115 33.45 -32.51 27.38
C ILE A 115 33.02 -33.81 26.71
N TYR A 116 32.00 -33.77 25.82
CA TYR A 116 31.53 -34.95 25.09
C TYR A 116 32.62 -35.56 24.22
N GLN A 117 33.43 -34.74 23.52
CA GLN A 117 34.50 -35.22 22.64
C GLN A 117 35.66 -35.91 23.35
N LYS A 118 35.87 -35.65 24.63
CA LYS A 118 36.93 -36.36 25.38
C LYS A 118 36.73 -37.87 25.30
N ASN A 119 35.48 -38.34 25.35
CA ASN A 119 35.10 -39.75 25.29
C ASN A 119 34.78 -40.23 23.86
N HIS A 120 34.38 -39.29 22.96
CA HIS A 120 33.90 -39.58 21.60
C HIS A 120 34.69 -38.81 20.52
N LYS A 121 36.01 -39.03 20.45
CA LYS A 121 36.94 -38.29 19.56
C LYS A 121 36.57 -38.35 18.06
N ASN A 122 35.89 -39.41 17.62
CA ASN A 122 35.56 -39.62 16.22
C ASN A 122 34.09 -39.45 15.88
N ASP A 123 33.25 -38.98 16.81
CA ASP A 123 31.84 -38.77 16.56
C ASP A 123 31.66 -37.65 15.51
N LYS A 124 30.98 -38.00 14.42
CA LYS A 124 30.71 -37.11 13.29
C LYS A 124 29.79 -35.95 13.71
N THR A 125 28.82 -36.24 14.57
CA THR A 125 27.84 -35.25 15.06
C THR A 125 28.52 -34.17 15.90
N ALA A 126 29.43 -34.59 16.80
CA ALA A 126 30.19 -33.64 17.63
C ALA A 126 31.17 -32.80 16.79
N LYS A 127 31.79 -33.38 15.77
CA LYS A 127 32.66 -32.64 14.84
C LYS A 127 31.86 -31.60 14.01
N ASP A 128 30.67 -31.95 13.51
CA ASP A 128 29.78 -31.02 12.81
C ASP A 128 29.33 -29.85 13.74
N LEU A 129 28.93 -30.21 14.97
CA LEU A 129 28.53 -29.22 15.97
C LEU A 129 29.67 -28.24 16.31
N GLN A 130 30.89 -28.76 16.48
CA GLN A 130 32.09 -27.96 16.74
C GLN A 130 32.42 -27.00 15.57
N SER A 131 32.26 -27.50 14.32
CA SER A 131 32.44 -26.66 13.13
C SER A 131 31.40 -25.51 13.09
N LYS A 132 30.14 -25.80 13.40
CA LYS A 132 29.05 -24.78 13.49
C LYS A 132 29.30 -23.78 14.61
N ILE A 133 29.78 -24.24 15.78
CA ILE A 133 30.16 -23.39 16.91
C ILE A 133 31.26 -22.39 16.50
N LYS A 134 32.34 -22.87 15.87
CA LYS A 134 33.42 -22.00 15.38
C LYS A 134 32.95 -21.00 14.33
N SER A 135 32.08 -21.44 13.44
CA SER A 135 31.49 -20.58 12.42
C SER A 135 30.61 -19.50 13.04
N LEU A 136 29.76 -19.87 14.01
CA LEU A 136 28.91 -18.92 14.72
C LEU A 136 29.72 -17.88 15.51
N GLU A 137 30.77 -18.33 16.22
CA GLU A 137 31.67 -17.43 16.96
C GLU A 137 32.29 -16.38 16.02
N LYS A 138 32.83 -16.82 14.87
CA LYS A 138 33.41 -15.91 13.88
C LYS A 138 32.38 -14.91 13.34
N LEU A 139 31.18 -15.40 12.96
CA LEU A 139 30.10 -14.57 12.43
C LEU A 139 29.58 -13.59 13.46
N THR A 140 29.42 -14.00 14.72
CA THR A 140 28.98 -13.13 15.81
C THR A 140 29.99 -12.02 16.07
N ASN A 141 31.27 -12.33 16.15
CA ASN A 141 32.34 -11.33 16.32
C ASN A 141 32.37 -10.32 15.16
N GLN A 142 32.19 -10.78 13.93
CA GLN A 142 32.08 -9.92 12.76
C GLN A 142 30.83 -9.03 12.85
N THR A 143 29.68 -9.60 13.18
CA THR A 143 28.41 -8.89 13.35
C THR A 143 28.52 -7.79 14.39
N ASP A 144 29.10 -8.06 15.56
CA ASP A 144 29.27 -7.09 16.62
C ASP A 144 30.18 -5.92 16.20
N LYS A 145 31.27 -6.24 15.50
CA LYS A 145 32.19 -5.22 14.98
C LYS A 145 31.52 -4.29 13.97
N THR A 146 30.80 -4.86 13.01
CA THR A 146 30.11 -4.08 11.97
C THR A 146 28.89 -3.34 12.50
N HIS A 147 28.15 -3.93 13.45
CA HIS A 147 27.01 -3.29 14.12
C HIS A 147 27.45 -2.06 14.92
N LYS A 148 28.50 -2.18 15.76
CA LYS A 148 29.09 -1.03 16.48
C LYS A 148 29.57 0.08 15.53
N ALA A 149 30.07 -0.30 14.35
CA ALA A 149 30.48 0.65 13.31
C ALA A 149 29.31 1.17 12.46
N ARG A 150 28.05 0.77 12.75
CA ARG A 150 26.83 1.13 12.01
C ARG A 150 26.90 0.81 10.50
N ARG A 151 27.65 -0.23 10.12
CA ARG A 151 27.74 -0.72 8.75
C ARG A 151 26.60 -1.69 8.48
N TRP A 152 25.38 -1.16 8.34
CA TRP A 152 24.13 -1.93 8.36
C TRP A 152 24.06 -3.03 7.31
N SER A 153 24.46 -2.78 6.07
CA SER A 153 24.44 -3.78 4.99
C SER A 153 25.40 -4.96 5.26
N GLU A 154 26.61 -4.67 5.74
CA GLU A 154 27.60 -5.70 6.10
C GLU A 154 27.14 -6.49 7.33
N THR A 155 26.55 -5.78 8.31
CA THR A 155 25.97 -6.42 9.50
C THR A 155 24.83 -7.34 9.13
N LEU A 156 23.94 -6.91 8.23
CA LEU A 156 22.80 -7.72 7.75
C LEU A 156 23.28 -9.02 7.11
N GLN A 157 24.33 -8.99 6.31
CA GLN A 157 24.90 -10.18 5.68
C GLN A 157 25.48 -11.16 6.72
N SER A 158 26.26 -10.65 7.68
CA SER A 158 26.89 -11.48 8.71
C SER A 158 25.88 -12.04 9.70
N VAL A 159 24.92 -11.22 10.18
CA VAL A 159 23.90 -11.67 11.12
C VAL A 159 22.93 -12.66 10.51
N THR A 160 22.58 -12.52 9.22
CA THR A 160 21.72 -13.49 8.52
C THR A 160 22.35 -14.86 8.47
N LYS A 161 23.65 -14.97 8.12
CA LYS A 161 24.40 -16.22 8.17
C LYS A 161 24.52 -16.80 9.59
N ALA A 162 24.69 -15.93 10.60
CA ALA A 162 24.72 -16.35 12.01
C ALA A 162 23.37 -16.93 12.46
N ILE A 163 22.24 -16.36 12.03
CA ILE A 163 20.88 -16.84 12.35
C ILE A 163 20.55 -18.16 11.66
N GLU A 164 21.17 -18.50 10.53
CA GLU A 164 21.05 -19.85 9.91
C GLU A 164 21.56 -20.94 10.87
N ILE A 165 22.57 -20.64 11.69
CA ILE A 165 23.13 -21.55 12.69
C ILE A 165 22.38 -21.40 14.02
N ALA A 166 22.22 -20.17 14.49
CA ALA A 166 21.61 -19.80 15.79
C ALA A 166 20.20 -19.23 15.58
N SER A 167 19.30 -20.08 15.15
CA SER A 167 17.98 -19.68 14.68
C SER A 167 17.07 -19.05 15.75
N ASN A 168 17.32 -19.30 17.02
CA ASN A 168 16.51 -18.77 18.14
C ASN A 168 17.24 -17.71 18.96
N SER A 169 18.40 -17.24 18.49
CA SER A 169 19.18 -16.22 19.21
C SER A 169 18.44 -14.88 19.20
N LEU A 170 17.82 -14.52 20.33
CA LEU A 170 17.10 -13.26 20.49
C LEU A 170 17.99 -12.06 20.18
N ARG A 171 19.25 -12.11 20.65
CA ARG A 171 20.24 -11.08 20.39
C ARG A 171 20.52 -10.88 18.90
N LEU A 172 20.76 -11.95 18.15
CA LEU A 172 21.04 -11.84 16.72
C LEU A 172 19.81 -11.39 15.94
N LEU A 173 18.62 -11.88 16.31
CA LEU A 173 17.35 -11.41 15.72
C LEU A 173 17.15 -9.90 15.97
N GLN A 174 17.46 -9.41 17.17
CA GLN A 174 17.35 -7.99 17.50
C GLN A 174 18.34 -7.13 16.70
N ILE A 175 19.60 -7.56 16.56
CA ILE A 175 20.59 -6.91 15.70
C ILE A 175 20.08 -6.86 14.24
N ARG A 176 19.44 -7.95 13.76
CA ARG A 176 18.90 -7.97 12.39
C ARG A 176 17.69 -7.04 12.23
N VAL A 177 16.83 -6.93 13.24
CA VAL A 177 15.75 -5.92 13.28
C VAL A 177 16.33 -4.51 13.13
N ASP A 178 17.41 -4.20 13.86
CA ASP A 178 18.05 -2.87 13.77
C ASP A 178 18.63 -2.61 12.37
N CYS A 179 19.24 -3.64 11.75
CA CYS A 179 19.71 -3.52 10.37
C CYS A 179 18.56 -3.28 9.38
N PHE A 180 17.47 -4.05 9.49
CA PHE A 180 16.29 -3.87 8.63
C PHE A 180 15.69 -2.49 8.78
N LEU A 181 15.54 -1.99 10.01
CA LEU A 181 15.03 -0.65 10.25
C LEU A 181 15.95 0.43 9.68
N ALA A 182 17.27 0.30 9.91
CA ALA A 182 18.24 1.24 9.37
C ALA A 182 18.31 1.27 7.84
N LEU A 183 17.98 0.15 7.19
CA LEU A 183 17.91 0.03 5.73
C LEU A 183 16.50 0.30 5.16
N GLY A 184 15.50 0.53 6.02
CA GLY A 184 14.11 0.82 5.61
C GLY A 184 13.27 -0.42 5.30
N ASP A 185 13.75 -1.63 5.55
CA ASP A 185 12.97 -2.87 5.38
C ASP A 185 12.07 -3.14 6.60
N ILE A 186 10.91 -2.50 6.59
CA ILE A 186 9.91 -2.65 7.66
C ILE A 186 9.36 -4.08 7.73
N ASN A 187 9.23 -4.75 6.59
CA ASN A 187 8.70 -6.11 6.56
C ASN A 187 9.69 -7.12 7.18
N GLY A 188 10.97 -7.01 6.85
CA GLY A 188 12.01 -7.79 7.50
C GLY A 188 12.05 -7.58 9.01
N ALA A 189 12.00 -6.32 9.46
CA ALA A 189 11.98 -5.97 10.87
C ALA A 189 10.76 -6.55 11.62
N THR A 190 9.55 -6.40 11.07
CA THR A 190 8.33 -6.93 11.71
C THR A 190 8.27 -8.45 11.72
N ASN A 191 8.83 -9.13 10.72
CA ASN A 191 8.93 -10.59 10.70
C ASN A 191 9.83 -11.09 11.83
N ASP A 192 10.99 -10.47 12.03
CA ASP A 192 11.90 -10.85 13.11
C ASP A 192 11.34 -10.50 14.49
N LEU A 193 10.67 -9.35 14.66
CA LEU A 193 9.99 -9.00 15.90
C LEU A 193 8.88 -10.00 16.25
N ASN A 194 8.07 -10.43 15.28
CA ASN A 194 7.09 -11.50 15.49
C ASN A 194 7.77 -12.80 15.92
N ARG A 195 8.90 -13.16 15.32
CA ARG A 195 9.66 -14.35 15.69
C ARG A 195 10.19 -14.26 17.11
N ILE A 196 10.73 -13.11 17.52
CA ILE A 196 11.16 -12.87 18.90
C ILE A 196 9.99 -13.06 19.86
N ALA A 197 8.80 -12.51 19.54
CA ALA A 197 7.60 -12.64 20.36
C ALA A 197 7.14 -14.12 20.51
N HIS A 198 7.36 -14.95 19.50
CA HIS A 198 7.07 -16.38 19.57
C HIS A 198 8.10 -17.17 20.39
N ILE A 199 9.38 -16.85 20.30
CA ILE A 199 10.45 -17.53 21.06
C ILE A 199 10.33 -17.21 22.55
N GLN A 200 10.00 -15.96 22.89
CA GLN A 200 9.88 -15.50 24.26
C GLN A 200 8.50 -14.88 24.48
N PRO A 201 7.49 -15.68 24.92
CA PRO A 201 6.13 -15.14 25.19
C PRO A 201 6.07 -14.06 26.29
N SER A 202 7.04 -14.05 27.21
CA SER A 202 7.21 -13.01 28.24
C SER A 202 8.06 -11.84 27.75
N ILE A 203 7.93 -11.51 26.47
CA ILE A 203 8.68 -10.41 25.83
C ILE A 203 8.42 -9.08 26.51
N GLN A 204 9.43 -8.22 26.54
CA GLN A 204 9.31 -6.87 27.07
C GLN A 204 8.22 -6.08 26.34
N SER A 205 7.41 -5.33 27.09
CA SER A 205 6.32 -4.49 26.57
C SER A 205 6.76 -3.56 25.45
N ASP A 206 8.00 -3.09 25.50
CA ASP A 206 8.59 -2.19 24.51
C ASP A 206 8.73 -2.81 23.12
N LEU A 207 9.12 -4.10 23.04
CA LEU A 207 9.20 -4.80 21.75
C LEU A 207 7.82 -5.03 21.11
N LEU A 208 6.81 -5.35 21.94
CA LEU A 208 5.43 -5.48 21.48
C LEU A 208 4.87 -4.14 21.01
N LEU A 209 5.19 -3.06 21.72
CA LEU A 209 4.83 -1.70 21.33
C LEU A 209 5.46 -1.31 20.00
N ARG A 210 6.77 -1.59 19.83
CA ARG A 210 7.51 -1.36 18.58
C ARG A 210 6.90 -2.12 17.42
N LEU A 211 6.60 -3.41 17.62
CA LEU A 211 5.95 -4.25 16.62
C LEU A 211 4.58 -3.69 16.23
N ALA A 212 3.74 -3.35 17.21
CA ALA A 212 2.42 -2.79 16.97
C ALA A 212 2.47 -1.45 16.22
N HIS A 213 3.44 -0.60 16.56
CA HIS A 213 3.68 0.68 15.89
C HIS A 213 4.06 0.48 14.42
N LEU A 214 5.04 -0.37 14.12
CA LEU A 214 5.46 -0.68 12.75
C LEU A 214 4.33 -1.30 11.94
N THR A 215 3.58 -2.22 12.54
CA THR A 215 2.44 -2.91 11.90
C THR A 215 1.32 -1.93 11.55
N TYR A 216 1.03 -0.96 12.43
CA TYR A 216 -0.01 0.04 12.18
C TYR A 216 0.42 1.09 11.15
N TYR A 217 1.47 1.84 11.47
CA TYR A 217 1.82 3.03 10.70
C TYR A 217 2.46 2.69 9.34
N TYR A 218 3.26 1.62 9.26
CA TYR A 218 4.02 1.31 8.04
C TYR A 218 3.42 0.15 7.23
N GLN A 219 2.88 -0.89 7.87
CA GLN A 219 2.23 -1.97 7.13
C GLN A 219 0.73 -1.72 6.89
N GLY A 220 0.12 -0.75 7.58
CA GLY A 220 -1.30 -0.42 7.41
C GLY A 220 -2.25 -1.54 7.85
N LYS A 221 -1.88 -2.31 8.89
CA LYS A 221 -2.66 -3.44 9.41
C LYS A 221 -3.21 -3.13 10.81
N PRO A 222 -4.25 -2.29 10.95
CA PRO A 222 -4.76 -1.81 12.24
C PRO A 222 -5.24 -2.93 13.16
N GLU A 223 -5.94 -3.94 12.62
CA GLU A 223 -6.48 -5.07 13.41
C GLU A 223 -5.37 -5.93 14.03
N VAL A 224 -4.31 -6.20 13.26
CA VAL A 224 -3.15 -6.96 13.74
C VAL A 224 -2.43 -6.19 14.83
N SER A 225 -2.19 -4.90 14.61
CA SER A 225 -1.58 -4.00 15.60
C SER A 225 -2.41 -3.91 16.88
N LEU A 226 -3.75 -3.87 16.77
CA LEU A 226 -4.64 -3.86 17.93
C LEU A 226 -4.50 -5.14 18.78
N ASN A 227 -4.29 -6.30 18.16
CA ASN A 227 -4.04 -7.54 18.88
C ASN A 227 -2.66 -7.56 19.56
N GLN A 228 -1.63 -7.05 18.88
CA GLN A 228 -0.28 -6.92 19.44
C GLN A 228 -0.27 -6.00 20.67
N ILE A 229 -0.97 -4.87 20.63
CA ILE A 229 -1.03 -3.94 21.77
C ILE A 229 -1.88 -4.50 22.92
N LYS A 230 -2.91 -5.34 22.65
CA LYS A 230 -3.62 -6.09 23.70
C LYS A 230 -2.67 -7.06 24.40
N GLN A 231 -1.79 -7.74 23.68
CA GLN A 231 -0.77 -8.60 24.25
C GLN A 231 0.21 -7.79 25.12
N CYS A 232 0.62 -6.59 24.69
CA CYS A 232 1.41 -5.67 25.52
C CYS A 232 0.72 -5.38 26.85
N LEU A 233 -0.56 -5.04 26.84
CA LEU A 233 -1.34 -4.76 28.03
C LEU A 233 -1.62 -6.00 28.91
N HIS A 234 -1.62 -7.18 28.33
CA HIS A 234 -1.70 -8.43 29.07
C HIS A 234 -0.39 -8.71 29.82
N THR A 235 0.76 -8.41 29.22
CA THR A 235 2.09 -8.58 29.81
C THR A 235 2.37 -7.52 30.88
N ASP A 236 2.03 -6.25 30.59
CA ASP A 236 2.17 -5.10 31.48
C ASP A 236 0.88 -4.27 31.51
N PRO A 237 -0.08 -4.60 32.40
CA PRO A 237 -1.35 -3.88 32.51
C PRO A 237 -1.19 -2.41 32.92
N GLU A 238 -0.09 -2.02 33.54
CA GLU A 238 0.15 -0.65 34.02
C GLU A 238 0.90 0.23 33.02
N SER A 239 1.33 -0.33 31.90
CA SER A 239 2.04 0.42 30.85
C SER A 239 1.20 1.59 30.33
N LYS A 240 1.62 2.80 30.71
CA LYS A 240 0.98 4.06 30.26
C LYS A 240 1.05 4.23 28.75
N VAL A 241 2.15 3.77 28.14
CA VAL A 241 2.41 3.90 26.71
C VAL A 241 1.50 2.95 25.92
N CYS A 242 1.42 1.68 26.31
CA CYS A 242 0.51 0.71 25.67
C CYS A 242 -0.94 1.13 25.83
N LYS A 243 -1.36 1.64 27.03
CA LYS A 243 -2.71 2.21 27.24
C LYS A 243 -3.00 3.38 26.28
N LYS A 244 -2.05 4.31 26.11
CA LYS A 244 -2.16 5.46 25.22
C LYS A 244 -2.31 5.00 23.76
N PHE A 245 -1.44 4.10 23.31
CA PHE A 245 -1.46 3.62 21.94
C PHE A 245 -2.70 2.76 21.63
N PHE A 246 -3.16 1.95 22.58
CA PHE A 246 -4.42 1.21 22.46
C PHE A 246 -5.63 2.13 22.21
N LYS A 247 -5.70 3.27 22.92
CA LYS A 247 -6.78 4.26 22.71
C LYS A 247 -6.74 4.85 21.31
N VAL A 248 -5.52 5.18 20.82
CA VAL A 248 -5.32 5.70 19.45
C VAL A 248 -5.78 4.65 18.44
N LEU A 249 -5.25 3.43 18.50
CA LEU A 249 -5.62 2.35 17.59
C LEU A 249 -7.12 2.05 17.57
N LYS A 250 -7.77 2.01 18.74
CA LYS A 250 -9.21 1.77 18.85
C LYS A 250 -10.03 2.87 18.16
N SER A 251 -9.63 4.13 18.35
CA SER A 251 -10.26 5.28 17.69
C SER A 251 -10.06 5.22 16.17
N ASP A 252 -8.82 5.02 15.74
CA ASP A 252 -8.45 5.02 14.32
C ASP A 252 -9.08 3.84 13.57
N THR A 253 -9.10 2.65 14.16
CA THR A 253 -9.79 1.47 13.58
C THR A 253 -11.28 1.74 13.36
N LYS A 254 -11.93 2.42 14.30
CA LYS A 254 -13.34 2.84 14.15
C LYS A 254 -13.50 3.82 12.98
N ASP A 255 -12.63 4.81 12.88
CA ASP A 255 -12.70 5.81 11.81
C ASP A 255 -12.33 5.21 10.44
N ILE A 256 -11.39 4.27 10.38
CA ILE A 256 -11.09 3.50 9.17
C ILE A 256 -12.33 2.71 8.70
N SER A 257 -13.02 2.04 9.64
CA SER A 257 -14.24 1.29 9.31
C SER A 257 -15.35 2.22 8.78
N ARG A 258 -15.50 3.41 9.38
CA ARG A 258 -16.43 4.45 8.88
C ARG A 258 -16.04 4.95 7.49
N ALA A 259 -14.74 5.17 7.25
CA ALA A 259 -14.23 5.60 5.94
C ALA A 259 -14.50 4.54 4.86
N VAL A 260 -14.30 3.24 5.17
CA VAL A 260 -14.68 2.14 4.27
C VAL A 260 -16.18 2.18 3.96
N MET A 261 -17.03 2.29 4.96
CA MET A 261 -18.48 2.35 4.80
C MET A 261 -18.91 3.55 3.94
N PHE A 262 -18.35 4.74 4.17
CA PHE A 262 -18.67 5.93 3.40
C PHE A 262 -18.17 5.84 1.95
N SER A 263 -17.02 5.21 1.72
CA SER A 263 -16.51 4.94 0.37
C SER A 263 -17.44 3.98 -0.39
N GLN A 264 -17.94 2.93 0.26
CA GLN A 264 -18.86 1.95 -0.34
C GLN A 264 -20.25 2.54 -0.62
N SER A 265 -20.74 3.42 0.28
CA SER A 265 -22.02 4.10 0.11
C SER A 265 -21.96 5.37 -0.73
N SER A 266 -20.79 5.67 -1.35
CA SER A 266 -20.57 6.89 -2.15
C SER A 266 -20.86 8.20 -1.38
N ASN A 267 -20.74 8.18 -0.05
CA ASN A 267 -20.92 9.39 0.77
C ASN A 267 -19.60 10.18 0.86
N TRP A 268 -19.26 10.83 -0.23
CA TRP A 268 -17.97 11.49 -0.43
C TRP A 268 -17.67 12.62 0.57
N ARG A 269 -18.69 13.41 0.95
CA ARG A 269 -18.52 14.49 1.93
C ARG A 269 -18.21 13.94 3.33
N ALA A 270 -18.90 12.89 3.75
CA ALA A 270 -18.64 12.25 5.04
C ALA A 270 -17.28 11.55 5.03
N LEU A 271 -16.89 10.89 3.93
CA LEU A 271 -15.57 10.31 3.74
C LEU A 271 -14.46 11.35 3.89
N ALA A 272 -14.55 12.48 3.17
CA ALA A 272 -13.59 13.56 3.27
C ALA A 272 -13.50 14.14 4.70
N SER A 273 -14.64 14.28 5.40
CA SER A 273 -14.68 14.76 6.79
C SER A 273 -13.96 13.84 7.77
N VAL A 274 -14.15 12.52 7.65
CA VAL A 274 -13.47 11.54 8.52
C VAL A 274 -11.96 11.53 8.27
N ILE A 275 -11.53 11.63 7.01
CA ILE A 275 -10.12 11.57 6.65
C ILE A 275 -9.41 12.89 6.92
N ASN A 276 -10.01 14.03 6.53
CA ASN A 276 -9.35 15.35 6.46
C ASN A 276 -9.97 16.42 7.37
N GLY A 277 -10.90 16.05 8.28
CA GLY A 277 -11.46 17.00 9.26
C GLY A 277 -10.40 17.57 10.22
N ASN A 278 -10.80 18.46 11.13
CA ASN A 278 -9.88 19.14 12.06
C ASN A 278 -8.98 18.18 12.86
N ASN A 279 -9.50 17.03 13.24
CA ASN A 279 -8.75 15.91 13.83
C ASN A 279 -8.89 14.65 12.97
N GLY A 280 -8.71 14.82 11.65
CA GLY A 280 -8.91 13.77 10.66
C GLY A 280 -7.90 12.64 10.78
N LEU A 281 -8.29 11.48 10.27
CA LEU A 281 -7.49 10.27 10.35
C LEU A 281 -6.10 10.42 9.70
N LEU A 282 -6.01 11.13 8.57
CA LEU A 282 -4.74 11.34 7.85
C LEU A 282 -3.77 12.18 8.70
N LYS A 283 -4.25 13.26 9.31
CA LYS A 283 -3.41 14.09 10.19
C LYS A 283 -2.90 13.29 11.39
N ARG A 284 -3.77 12.53 12.07
CA ARG A 284 -3.36 11.69 13.21
C ARG A 284 -2.34 10.62 12.81
N LEU A 285 -2.52 10.03 11.61
CA LEU A 285 -1.58 9.06 11.07
C LEU A 285 -0.21 9.69 10.82
N ASP A 286 -0.16 10.85 10.16
CA ASP A 286 1.09 11.56 9.87
C ASP A 286 1.80 12.03 11.15
N GLU A 287 1.06 12.52 12.14
CA GLU A 287 1.59 12.88 13.45
C GLU A 287 2.15 11.66 14.20
N GLY A 288 1.42 10.54 14.19
CA GLY A 288 1.85 9.30 14.83
C GLY A 288 3.09 8.69 14.19
N MET A 289 3.20 8.75 12.86
CA MET A 289 4.40 8.33 12.13
C MET A 289 5.60 9.21 12.52
N ARG A 290 5.42 10.52 12.58
CA ARG A 290 6.47 11.47 12.98
C ARG A 290 6.92 11.27 14.42
N ILE A 291 6.00 11.05 15.35
CA ILE A 291 6.30 10.76 16.75
C ILE A 291 7.12 9.46 16.89
N GLY A 292 6.77 8.43 16.14
CA GLY A 292 7.51 7.16 16.10
C GLY A 292 8.96 7.31 15.57
N SER A 293 9.28 8.43 14.87
CA SER A 293 10.65 8.75 14.46
C SER A 293 11.49 9.40 15.55
N ILE A 294 10.85 9.94 16.59
CA ILE A 294 11.55 10.61 17.70
C ILE A 294 11.74 9.58 18.81
N ALA A 295 12.91 8.98 18.83
CA ALA A 295 13.33 7.93 19.78
C ALA A 295 13.10 8.27 21.26
N SER A 296 13.08 9.57 21.62
CA SER A 296 12.93 10.03 23.00
C SER A 296 11.50 9.88 23.56
N GLU A 297 10.49 9.74 22.71
CA GLU A 297 9.09 9.63 23.15
C GLU A 297 8.62 8.18 23.32
N TRP A 298 9.40 7.21 22.87
CA TRP A 298 9.07 5.79 22.89
C TRP A 298 10.28 4.97 23.38
N PRO A 299 10.32 4.60 24.68
CA PRO A 299 11.37 3.72 25.22
C PRO A 299 11.42 2.41 24.40
N GLY A 300 12.63 1.93 24.11
CA GLY A 300 12.83 0.70 23.31
C GLY A 300 12.90 0.86 21.79
N LEU A 301 12.66 2.08 21.25
CA LEU A 301 12.86 2.38 19.82
C LEU A 301 14.23 3.00 19.49
N THR A 302 15.13 3.08 20.48
CA THR A 302 16.25 4.03 20.50
C THR A 302 17.50 3.61 19.76
N GLU A 303 17.73 2.31 19.49
CA GLU A 303 19.04 1.86 18.98
C GLU A 303 19.19 2.01 17.46
N ALA A 304 18.11 1.90 16.70
CA ALA A 304 18.12 2.16 15.28
C ALA A 304 16.90 3.00 14.88
N PRO A 305 17.06 4.33 14.76
CA PRO A 305 15.98 5.19 14.28
C PRO A 305 15.61 4.79 12.86
N ILE A 306 14.31 4.74 12.58
CA ILE A 306 13.84 4.51 11.21
C ILE A 306 14.36 5.68 10.35
N PRO A 307 15.07 5.43 9.26
CA PRO A 307 15.63 6.49 8.43
C PRO A 307 14.58 7.47 7.93
N LYS A 308 14.93 8.74 7.81
CA LYS A 308 14.02 9.79 7.33
C LYS A 308 13.44 9.47 5.94
N GLN A 309 14.19 8.75 5.10
CA GLN A 309 13.74 8.29 3.78
C GLN A 309 12.51 7.37 3.84
N VAL A 310 12.30 6.67 4.94
CA VAL A 310 11.11 5.83 5.16
C VAL A 310 9.88 6.68 5.48
N TYR A 311 10.08 7.96 5.85
CA TYR A 311 9.00 8.94 6.06
C TYR A 311 8.76 9.83 4.84
N ASP A 312 9.69 9.88 3.89
CA ASP A 312 9.51 10.68 2.67
C ASP A 312 8.41 10.06 1.80
N ALA A 313 7.68 10.92 1.09
CA ALA A 313 6.49 10.56 0.31
C ALA A 313 6.72 9.46 -0.74
N SER A 314 7.99 9.18 -1.09
CA SER A 314 8.37 8.08 -1.99
C SER A 314 8.24 6.69 -1.34
N PHE A 315 8.21 6.60 -0.01
CA PHE A 315 7.97 5.37 0.74
C PHE A 315 6.71 5.52 1.60
N SER A 316 5.60 5.83 0.96
CA SER A 316 4.35 6.10 1.66
C SER A 316 3.68 4.79 2.11
N PRO A 317 3.34 4.65 3.40
CA PRO A 317 2.72 3.44 3.93
C PRO A 317 1.37 3.13 3.28
N ALA A 318 1.06 1.86 3.10
CA ALA A 318 -0.13 1.40 2.38
C ALA A 318 -1.46 2.01 2.88
N LEU A 319 -1.60 2.21 4.21
CA LEU A 319 -2.77 2.85 4.79
C LEU A 319 -2.84 4.34 4.42
N ARG A 320 -1.73 5.06 4.54
CA ARG A 320 -1.66 6.48 4.20
C ARG A 320 -1.96 6.70 2.72
N ASN A 321 -1.37 5.90 1.83
CA ASN A 321 -1.64 5.95 0.39
C ASN A 321 -3.12 5.76 0.09
N ARG A 322 -3.75 4.79 0.74
CA ARG A 322 -5.19 4.56 0.59
C ARG A 322 -6.02 5.76 1.05
N LEU A 323 -5.66 6.38 2.19
CA LEU A 323 -6.37 7.57 2.68
C LEU A 323 -6.19 8.77 1.76
N VAL A 324 -5.00 8.98 1.21
CA VAL A 324 -4.72 10.04 0.24
C VAL A 324 -5.51 9.82 -1.06
N SER A 325 -5.52 8.59 -1.60
CA SER A 325 -6.31 8.24 -2.77
C SER A 325 -7.82 8.42 -2.53
N TRP A 326 -8.31 8.04 -1.35
CA TRP A 326 -9.71 8.27 -0.98
C TRP A 326 -10.05 9.75 -0.82
N SER A 327 -9.11 10.57 -0.36
CA SER A 327 -9.27 12.02 -0.28
C SER A 327 -9.36 12.64 -1.67
N CYS A 328 -8.46 12.26 -2.58
CA CYS A 328 -8.53 12.66 -3.99
C CYS A 328 -9.90 12.31 -4.58
N LYS A 329 -10.30 11.03 -4.52
CA LYS A 329 -11.60 10.58 -5.02
C LYS A 329 -12.76 11.35 -4.41
N ALA A 330 -12.78 11.49 -3.08
CA ALA A 330 -13.88 12.15 -2.37
C ALA A 330 -14.04 13.61 -2.80
N TYR A 331 -12.95 14.36 -2.94
CA TYR A 331 -13.02 15.75 -3.38
C TYR A 331 -13.34 15.90 -4.86
N VAL A 332 -12.85 15.00 -5.73
CA VAL A 332 -13.23 14.96 -7.15
C VAL A 332 -14.73 14.72 -7.31
N GLN A 333 -15.27 13.72 -6.62
CA GLN A 333 -16.69 13.38 -6.66
C GLN A 333 -17.59 14.47 -6.00
N ALA A 334 -17.05 15.19 -5.02
CA ALA A 334 -17.73 16.35 -4.41
C ALA A 334 -17.58 17.63 -5.24
N ASN A 335 -16.89 17.61 -6.38
CA ASN A 335 -16.58 18.76 -7.25
C ASN A 335 -15.78 19.88 -6.53
N ASP A 336 -15.03 19.55 -5.48
CA ASP A 336 -14.10 20.46 -4.79
C ASP A 336 -12.69 20.28 -5.36
N LEU A 337 -12.51 20.70 -6.62
CA LEU A 337 -11.26 20.46 -7.36
C LEU A 337 -10.05 21.14 -6.73
N LYS A 338 -10.25 22.28 -6.05
CA LYS A 338 -9.17 22.99 -5.36
C LYS A 338 -8.55 22.18 -4.23
N LYS A 339 -9.38 21.45 -3.46
CA LYS A 339 -8.88 20.54 -2.41
C LYS A 339 -8.42 19.20 -2.98
N ALA A 340 -9.00 18.75 -4.11
CA ALA A 340 -8.62 17.53 -4.76
C ALA A 340 -7.19 17.56 -5.29
N GLU A 341 -6.73 18.70 -5.81
CA GLU A 341 -5.48 18.89 -6.55
C GLU A 341 -4.27 18.26 -5.81
N SER A 342 -3.99 18.69 -4.58
CA SER A 342 -2.84 18.23 -3.80
C SER A 342 -2.90 16.72 -3.51
N PHE A 343 -4.10 16.18 -3.19
CA PHE A 343 -4.26 14.75 -2.91
C PHE A 343 -4.15 13.90 -4.18
N CYS A 344 -4.65 14.39 -5.31
CA CYS A 344 -4.55 13.69 -6.58
C CYS A 344 -3.11 13.70 -7.11
N GLU A 345 -2.38 14.81 -6.98
CA GLU A 345 -0.96 14.86 -7.31
C GLU A 345 -0.13 13.92 -6.45
N GLU A 346 -0.38 13.88 -5.13
CA GLU A 346 0.29 12.96 -4.24
C GLU A 346 -0.05 11.50 -4.59
N THR A 347 -1.31 11.21 -4.93
CA THR A 347 -1.72 9.87 -5.37
C THR A 347 -0.95 9.43 -6.61
N LEU A 348 -0.77 10.31 -7.60
CA LEU A 348 -0.05 10.00 -8.83
C LEU A 348 1.46 9.76 -8.64
N LYS A 349 2.04 10.18 -7.52
CA LYS A 349 3.46 9.91 -7.19
C LYS A 349 3.70 8.44 -6.85
N PHE A 350 2.75 7.78 -6.20
CA PHE A 350 2.87 6.36 -5.83
C PHE A 350 2.02 5.41 -6.70
N ASP A 351 1.00 5.93 -7.40
CA ASP A 351 0.16 5.19 -8.35
C ASP A 351 -0.14 6.06 -9.57
N SER A 352 0.78 6.04 -10.54
CA SER A 352 0.72 6.88 -11.74
C SER A 352 -0.45 6.56 -12.67
N ASN A 353 -1.15 5.43 -12.44
CA ASN A 353 -2.29 4.98 -13.24
C ASN A 353 -3.61 5.04 -12.47
N ASN A 354 -3.62 5.67 -11.30
CA ASN A 354 -4.83 5.82 -10.50
C ASN A 354 -5.90 6.63 -11.26
N LEU A 355 -7.01 5.97 -11.58
CA LEU A 355 -8.05 6.56 -12.43
C LEU A 355 -8.71 7.79 -11.81
N ASP A 356 -9.04 7.74 -10.51
CA ASP A 356 -9.66 8.86 -9.81
C ASP A 356 -8.72 10.08 -9.76
N ALA A 357 -7.42 9.85 -9.61
CA ALA A 357 -6.41 10.90 -9.57
C ALA A 357 -6.14 11.51 -10.96
N LEU A 358 -6.11 10.69 -12.00
CA LEU A 358 -6.02 11.18 -13.38
C LEU A 358 -7.24 12.01 -13.76
N ILE A 359 -8.45 11.56 -13.39
CA ILE A 359 -9.69 12.33 -13.60
C ILE A 359 -9.60 13.67 -12.86
N GLY A 360 -9.22 13.66 -11.58
CA GLY A 360 -9.11 14.89 -10.79
C GLY A 360 -8.13 15.90 -11.37
N ARG A 361 -6.97 15.44 -11.83
CA ARG A 361 -5.96 16.24 -12.51
C ARG A 361 -6.49 16.84 -13.81
N ALA A 362 -7.16 16.03 -14.62
CA ALA A 362 -7.73 16.47 -15.89
C ALA A 362 -8.86 17.51 -15.70
N GLU A 363 -9.75 17.31 -14.73
CA GLU A 363 -10.80 18.28 -14.42
C GLU A 363 -10.22 19.62 -13.90
N GLY A 364 -9.11 19.57 -13.14
CA GLY A 364 -8.35 20.75 -12.75
C GLY A 364 -7.81 21.52 -13.96
N MET A 365 -7.22 20.80 -14.93
CA MET A 365 -6.70 21.37 -16.19
C MET A 365 -7.82 21.93 -17.06
N LEU A 366 -8.98 21.26 -17.16
CA LEU A 366 -10.14 21.77 -17.87
C LEU A 366 -10.65 23.10 -17.28
N LYS A 367 -10.62 23.22 -15.94
CA LYS A 367 -11.00 24.45 -15.25
C LYS A 367 -9.98 25.57 -15.44
N ALA A 368 -8.70 25.23 -15.64
CA ALA A 368 -7.63 26.16 -15.94
C ALA A 368 -7.53 26.48 -17.45
N GLU A 369 -8.46 25.96 -18.27
CA GLU A 369 -8.49 26.12 -19.74
C GLU A 369 -7.28 25.50 -20.46
N ASP A 370 -6.53 24.60 -19.79
CA ASP A 370 -5.44 23.83 -20.41
C ASP A 370 -5.99 22.54 -21.05
N PHE A 371 -6.73 22.73 -22.15
CA PHE A 371 -7.50 21.64 -22.77
C PHE A 371 -6.61 20.58 -23.40
N GLU A 372 -5.45 20.93 -23.91
CA GLU A 372 -4.50 19.96 -24.52
C GLU A 372 -4.02 18.96 -23.49
N LYS A 373 -3.45 19.44 -22.37
CA LYS A 373 -2.99 18.57 -21.31
C LYS A 373 -4.12 17.78 -20.66
N ALA A 374 -5.32 18.35 -20.58
CA ALA A 374 -6.49 17.66 -20.07
C ALA A 374 -6.86 16.44 -20.95
N VAL A 375 -6.79 16.58 -22.27
CA VAL A 375 -7.02 15.48 -23.22
C VAL A 375 -5.94 14.40 -23.03
N ASP A 376 -4.65 14.75 -23.00
CA ASP A 376 -3.55 13.79 -22.83
C ASP A 376 -3.71 12.97 -21.52
N VAL A 377 -4.09 13.64 -20.41
CA VAL A 377 -4.29 12.98 -19.13
C VAL A 377 -5.51 12.06 -19.16
N LEU A 378 -6.61 12.45 -19.82
CA LEU A 378 -7.81 11.62 -19.96
C LEU A 378 -7.58 10.44 -20.92
N GLU A 379 -6.76 10.58 -21.94
CA GLU A 379 -6.35 9.48 -22.81
C GLU A 379 -5.55 8.45 -22.02
N LYS A 380 -4.56 8.91 -21.23
CA LYS A 380 -3.85 8.04 -20.30
C LYS A 380 -4.79 7.32 -19.32
N ALA A 381 -5.77 8.02 -18.76
CA ALA A 381 -6.77 7.42 -17.87
C ALA A 381 -7.64 6.38 -18.59
N PHE A 382 -8.04 6.66 -19.82
CA PHE A 382 -8.85 5.76 -20.64
C PHE A 382 -8.08 4.48 -20.99
N GLU A 383 -6.81 4.60 -21.37
CA GLU A 383 -5.92 3.45 -21.59
C GLU A 383 -5.69 2.63 -20.33
N ALA A 384 -5.41 3.28 -19.20
CA ALA A 384 -5.24 2.62 -17.90
C ALA A 384 -6.49 1.87 -17.44
N SER A 385 -7.69 2.32 -17.89
CA SER A 385 -8.97 1.61 -17.64
C SER A 385 -9.23 0.42 -18.57
N GLY A 386 -8.30 0.07 -19.46
CA GLY A 386 -8.50 -0.93 -20.51
C GLY A 386 -9.52 -0.49 -21.57
N ARG A 387 -9.70 0.82 -21.75
CA ARG A 387 -10.63 1.46 -22.70
C ARG A 387 -12.11 1.11 -22.48
N SER A 388 -12.48 0.66 -21.28
CA SER A 388 -13.81 0.16 -20.96
C SER A 388 -14.65 1.11 -20.11
N ASN A 389 -14.06 2.13 -19.50
CA ASN A 389 -14.74 3.03 -18.57
C ASN A 389 -15.53 4.12 -19.30
N ARG A 390 -16.86 4.03 -19.24
CA ARG A 390 -17.78 4.97 -19.92
C ARG A 390 -17.69 6.40 -19.36
N ASP A 391 -17.45 6.58 -18.07
CA ASP A 391 -17.32 7.93 -17.46
C ASP A 391 -16.08 8.63 -18.01
N ILE A 392 -14.94 7.93 -18.08
CA ILE A 392 -13.69 8.48 -18.63
C ILE A 392 -13.88 8.78 -20.14
N ALA A 393 -14.51 7.89 -20.88
CA ALA A 393 -14.78 8.12 -22.31
C ALA A 393 -15.63 9.38 -22.53
N SER A 394 -16.67 9.58 -21.73
CA SER A 394 -17.52 10.77 -21.78
C SER A 394 -16.74 12.06 -21.45
N ARG A 395 -15.88 12.02 -20.42
CA ARG A 395 -15.01 13.15 -20.05
C ARG A 395 -14.00 13.46 -21.14
N LEU A 396 -13.40 12.45 -21.74
CA LEU A 396 -12.45 12.60 -22.84
C LEU A 396 -13.13 13.25 -24.07
N GLN A 397 -14.33 12.78 -24.41
CA GLN A 397 -15.11 13.40 -25.49
C GLN A 397 -15.43 14.87 -25.22
N ARG A 398 -15.82 15.20 -23.97
CA ARG A 398 -16.05 16.58 -23.55
C ARG A 398 -14.75 17.42 -23.64
N ALA A 399 -13.63 16.89 -23.18
CA ALA A 399 -12.34 17.57 -23.23
C ALA A 399 -11.89 17.83 -24.67
N ARG A 400 -11.99 16.83 -25.56
CA ARG A 400 -11.70 16.99 -26.99
C ARG A 400 -12.59 18.04 -27.66
N LYS A 401 -13.88 18.08 -27.27
CA LYS A 401 -14.81 19.09 -27.77
C LYS A 401 -14.36 20.51 -27.33
N LEU A 402 -14.01 20.68 -26.05
CA LEU A 402 -13.51 21.97 -25.53
C LEU A 402 -12.19 22.37 -26.18
N LEU A 403 -11.28 21.43 -26.40
CA LEU A 403 -10.02 21.66 -27.13
C LEU A 403 -10.29 22.11 -28.57
N LYS A 404 -11.20 21.43 -29.27
CA LYS A 404 -11.61 21.81 -30.63
C LYS A 404 -12.20 23.23 -30.65
N GLN A 405 -13.09 23.54 -29.69
CA GLN A 405 -13.67 24.88 -29.56
C GLN A 405 -12.63 25.96 -29.24
N SER A 406 -11.60 25.66 -28.44
CA SER A 406 -10.55 26.63 -28.12
C SER A 406 -9.61 26.93 -29.30
N LYS A 407 -9.43 25.94 -30.18
CA LYS A 407 -8.62 26.08 -31.42
C LYS A 407 -9.42 26.64 -32.57
N SER A 408 -10.75 26.54 -32.56
CA SER A 408 -11.58 27.11 -33.60
C SER A 408 -11.57 28.63 -33.57
N LYS A 409 -11.59 29.22 -34.75
CA LYS A 409 -11.71 30.67 -34.91
C LYS A 409 -13.04 31.12 -34.30
N ASP A 410 -13.01 32.08 -33.38
CA ASP A 410 -14.26 32.63 -32.82
C ASP A 410 -14.92 33.57 -33.86
N TYR A 411 -15.75 33.02 -34.71
CA TYR A 411 -16.42 33.74 -35.78
C TYR A 411 -17.31 34.87 -35.26
N TYR A 412 -17.90 34.73 -34.06
CA TYR A 412 -18.67 35.83 -33.42
C TYR A 412 -17.74 36.98 -33.05
N LYS A 413 -16.55 36.70 -32.53
CA LYS A 413 -15.56 37.73 -32.20
C LYS A 413 -14.99 38.38 -33.45
N VAL A 414 -14.80 37.63 -34.52
CA VAL A 414 -14.36 38.15 -35.83
C VAL A 414 -15.39 39.16 -36.37
N LEU A 415 -16.69 38.90 -36.22
CA LEU A 415 -17.75 39.83 -36.62
C LEU A 415 -18.07 40.88 -35.58
N GLY A 416 -17.48 40.82 -34.37
CA GLY A 416 -17.74 41.78 -33.28
C GLY A 416 -19.17 41.72 -32.74
N VAL A 417 -19.78 40.55 -32.70
CA VAL A 417 -21.14 40.34 -32.22
C VAL A 417 -21.20 39.32 -31.09
N PRO A 418 -22.16 39.41 -30.15
CA PRO A 418 -22.31 38.36 -29.13
C PRO A 418 -22.83 37.06 -29.74
N ARG A 419 -22.56 35.91 -29.08
CA ARG A 419 -23.04 34.59 -29.52
C ARG A 419 -24.57 34.50 -29.60
N SER A 420 -25.30 35.37 -28.89
CA SER A 420 -26.77 35.48 -28.95
C SER A 420 -27.28 36.35 -30.11
N ALA A 421 -26.40 36.86 -30.97
CA ALA A 421 -26.78 37.76 -32.05
C ALA A 421 -27.77 37.11 -33.02
N THR A 422 -28.76 37.90 -33.43
CA THR A 422 -29.71 37.51 -34.47
C THR A 422 -29.08 37.55 -35.85
N ASP A 423 -29.65 36.85 -36.84
CA ASP A 423 -29.17 36.85 -38.22
C ASP A 423 -29.13 38.27 -38.83
N LYS A 424 -30.08 39.16 -38.40
CA LYS A 424 -30.09 40.59 -38.80
C LYS A 424 -28.87 41.35 -38.24
N GLU A 425 -28.47 41.06 -37.01
CA GLU A 425 -27.31 41.68 -36.36
C GLU A 425 -26.01 41.18 -36.97
N ILE A 426 -25.90 39.86 -37.23
CA ILE A 426 -24.77 39.27 -37.94
C ILE A 426 -24.58 39.90 -39.32
N LYS A 427 -25.67 40.01 -40.10
CA LYS A 427 -25.64 40.63 -41.43
C LYS A 427 -25.26 42.13 -41.37
N LYS A 428 -25.75 42.86 -40.36
CA LYS A 428 -25.43 44.26 -40.15
C LYS A 428 -23.94 44.45 -39.75
N ALA A 429 -23.44 43.61 -38.86
CA ALA A 429 -22.05 43.63 -38.43
C ALA A 429 -21.08 43.33 -39.60
N TYR A 430 -21.38 42.27 -40.35
CA TYR A 430 -20.59 41.96 -41.53
C TYR A 430 -20.51 43.10 -42.52
N ARG A 431 -21.67 43.75 -42.88
CA ARG A 431 -21.70 44.89 -43.79
C ARG A 431 -20.89 46.09 -43.27
N LYS A 432 -20.86 46.28 -41.97
CA LYS A 432 -20.07 47.38 -41.37
C LYS A 432 -18.59 47.05 -41.46
N GLN A 433 -18.17 45.87 -41.00
CA GLN A 433 -16.76 45.52 -40.96
C GLN A 433 -16.15 45.24 -42.34
N SER A 434 -16.93 44.74 -43.32
CA SER A 434 -16.47 44.56 -44.69
C SER A 434 -16.07 45.88 -45.35
N LYS A 435 -16.74 46.98 -45.00
CA LYS A 435 -16.37 48.33 -45.50
C LYS A 435 -15.04 48.82 -44.93
N GLU A 436 -14.73 48.41 -43.68
CA GLU A 436 -13.48 48.80 -43.00
C GLU A 436 -12.31 47.89 -43.40
N ALA A 437 -12.60 46.61 -43.62
CA ALA A 437 -11.57 45.61 -43.99
C ALA A 437 -11.25 45.57 -45.50
N HIS A 438 -11.99 46.36 -46.32
CA HIS A 438 -11.78 46.33 -47.77
C HIS A 438 -10.42 46.89 -48.16
N PRO A 439 -9.64 46.21 -49.04
CA PRO A 439 -8.32 46.65 -49.46
C PRO A 439 -8.29 48.10 -50.00
N ASP A 440 -9.30 48.50 -50.76
CA ASP A 440 -9.37 49.86 -51.33
C ASP A 440 -9.59 50.97 -50.29
N LYS A 441 -9.89 50.59 -49.04
CA LYS A 441 -10.07 51.52 -47.92
C LYS A 441 -9.03 51.38 -46.81
N GLY A 442 -7.91 50.72 -47.12
CA GLY A 442 -6.78 50.53 -46.22
C GLY A 442 -6.89 49.30 -45.35
N GLY A 443 -7.83 48.37 -45.61
CA GLY A 443 -7.90 47.05 -44.99
C GLY A 443 -6.92 46.06 -45.63
N SER A 444 -6.86 44.84 -45.08
CA SER A 444 -6.03 43.74 -45.62
C SER A 444 -6.87 42.62 -46.22
N VAL A 445 -6.28 41.92 -47.20
CA VAL A 445 -6.91 40.76 -47.83
C VAL A 445 -7.22 39.67 -46.79
N GLU A 446 -6.30 39.43 -45.85
CA GLU A 446 -6.48 38.45 -44.79
C GLU A 446 -7.61 38.80 -43.80
N ALA A 447 -7.78 40.13 -43.55
CA ALA A 447 -8.91 40.58 -42.68
C ALA A 447 -10.26 40.35 -43.38
N MET A 448 -10.30 40.58 -44.69
CA MET A 448 -11.51 40.36 -45.48
C MET A 448 -11.83 38.88 -45.64
N GLU A 449 -10.83 38.02 -45.81
CA GLU A 449 -10.99 36.56 -45.85
C GLU A 449 -11.58 36.00 -44.54
N ARG A 450 -11.02 36.44 -43.38
CA ARG A 450 -11.54 36.05 -42.05
C ARG A 450 -13.00 36.50 -41.85
N LEU A 451 -13.36 37.67 -42.31
CA LEU A 451 -14.73 38.19 -42.24
C LEU A 451 -15.69 37.39 -43.13
N ASN A 452 -15.25 37.03 -44.35
CA ASN A 452 -16.04 36.23 -45.28
C ASN A 452 -16.25 34.80 -44.73
N GLU A 453 -15.20 34.20 -44.18
CA GLU A 453 -15.26 32.91 -43.53
C GLU A 453 -16.25 32.92 -42.35
N ALA A 454 -16.14 33.88 -41.45
CA ALA A 454 -17.03 34.04 -40.31
C ALA A 454 -18.50 34.26 -40.70
N TYR A 455 -18.74 35.09 -41.70
CA TYR A 455 -20.08 35.32 -42.22
C TYR A 455 -20.65 34.10 -42.95
N GLY A 456 -19.85 33.37 -43.71
CA GLY A 456 -20.26 32.16 -44.39
C GLY A 456 -20.80 31.09 -43.44
N VAL A 457 -20.15 30.92 -42.28
CA VAL A 457 -20.59 29.97 -41.26
C VAL A 457 -21.79 30.53 -40.47
N LEU A 458 -21.76 31.79 -40.01
CA LEU A 458 -22.78 32.30 -39.10
C LEU A 458 -24.08 32.78 -39.79
N SER A 459 -24.06 32.96 -41.12
CA SER A 459 -25.24 33.35 -41.89
C SER A 459 -26.14 32.21 -42.30
N ASP A 460 -25.63 30.99 -42.27
CA ASP A 460 -26.35 29.75 -42.51
C ASP A 460 -26.78 29.08 -41.21
N ALA A 461 -28.05 28.84 -41.02
CA ALA A 461 -28.59 28.31 -39.76
C ALA A 461 -28.05 26.94 -39.39
N GLU A 462 -27.79 26.07 -40.40
CA GLU A 462 -27.28 24.71 -40.19
C GLU A 462 -25.78 24.73 -39.85
N LEU A 463 -24.98 25.52 -40.59
CA LEU A 463 -23.55 25.71 -40.34
C LEU A 463 -23.31 26.39 -39.00
N ARG A 464 -24.12 27.39 -38.63
CA ARG A 464 -24.08 28.08 -37.35
C ARG A 464 -24.39 27.10 -36.21
N GLN A 465 -25.42 26.28 -36.35
CA GLN A 465 -25.77 25.27 -35.35
C GLN A 465 -24.63 24.24 -35.15
N ARG A 466 -24.00 23.80 -36.23
CA ARG A 466 -22.84 22.90 -36.17
C ARG A 466 -21.66 23.57 -35.46
N PHE A 467 -21.36 24.84 -35.82
CA PHE A 467 -20.30 25.62 -35.16
C PHE A 467 -20.59 25.82 -33.67
N ASP A 468 -21.83 26.17 -33.30
CA ASP A 468 -22.25 26.31 -31.88
C ASP A 468 -22.19 24.99 -31.11
N GLN A 469 -22.31 23.85 -31.80
CA GLN A 469 -22.08 22.51 -31.23
C GLN A 469 -20.59 22.13 -31.12
N GLY A 470 -19.68 22.99 -31.65
CA GLY A 470 -18.23 22.78 -31.61
C GLY A 470 -17.66 22.02 -32.79
N ASP A 471 -18.43 21.91 -33.88
CA ASP A 471 -17.98 21.35 -35.16
C ASP A 471 -17.81 22.51 -36.15
N ASP A 472 -16.54 22.98 -36.31
CA ASP A 472 -16.22 24.05 -37.26
C ASP A 472 -16.33 23.50 -38.71
N PRO A 473 -17.26 24.01 -39.52
CA PRO A 473 -17.41 23.55 -40.91
C PRO A 473 -16.17 23.79 -41.78
N ASN A 474 -15.29 24.70 -41.40
CA ASN A 474 -14.05 25.05 -42.13
C ASN A 474 -12.79 24.38 -41.54
N ASP A 475 -12.93 23.45 -40.55
CA ASP A 475 -11.81 22.73 -40.00
C ASP A 475 -11.22 21.72 -41.02
N PRO A 476 -9.94 21.83 -41.38
CA PRO A 476 -9.30 20.93 -42.35
C PRO A 476 -9.29 19.45 -41.90
N GLU A 477 -9.34 19.18 -40.59
CA GLU A 477 -9.31 17.84 -40.05
C GLU A 477 -10.71 17.17 -39.95
N SER A 478 -11.78 17.92 -40.24
CA SER A 478 -13.15 17.40 -40.11
C SER A 478 -13.56 16.37 -41.17
N GLY A 479 -12.73 16.15 -42.19
CA GLY A 479 -12.98 15.14 -43.24
C GLY A 479 -14.20 15.42 -44.13
N HIS A 480 -14.83 16.55 -43.93
CA HIS A 480 -15.93 17.02 -44.78
C HIS A 480 -15.36 17.94 -45.87
N GLU A 481 -15.81 17.77 -47.10
CA GLU A 481 -15.51 18.72 -48.19
C GLU A 481 -15.85 20.12 -47.70
N HIS A 482 -14.88 21.03 -47.77
CA HIS A 482 -15.04 22.41 -47.31
C HIS A 482 -16.24 23.05 -48.03
N PRO A 483 -17.31 23.43 -47.35
CA PRO A 483 -18.46 24.08 -48.00
C PRO A 483 -18.07 25.36 -48.70
N PHE A 484 -16.96 25.98 -48.28
CA PHE A 484 -16.47 27.25 -48.80
C PHE A 484 -15.59 27.09 -50.03
N GLN A 485 -14.97 25.90 -50.28
CA GLN A 485 -14.12 25.70 -51.46
C GLN A 485 -14.94 25.52 -52.76
N GLN A 486 -16.18 24.97 -52.68
CA GLN A 486 -17.07 24.94 -53.82
C GLN A 486 -17.88 26.21 -54.00
N GLY A 487 -18.05 27.03 -52.95
CA GLY A 487 -18.79 28.30 -52.99
C GLY A 487 -17.92 29.56 -53.20
N ALA A 488 -16.58 29.49 -52.91
CA ALA A 488 -15.71 30.65 -53.03
C ALA A 488 -15.67 31.27 -54.43
N GLY A 489 -15.68 30.42 -55.46
CA GLY A 489 -15.78 30.87 -56.86
C GLY A 489 -17.11 31.47 -57.21
N ALA A 490 -18.23 30.90 -56.73
CA ALA A 490 -19.57 31.39 -56.97
C ALA A 490 -19.88 32.66 -56.14
N PHE A 491 -19.40 32.70 -54.89
CA PHE A 491 -19.59 33.85 -53.98
C PHE A 491 -18.76 35.05 -54.40
N GLN A 492 -17.51 34.81 -54.87
CA GLN A 492 -16.65 35.85 -55.41
C GLN A 492 -17.19 36.41 -56.72
N HIS A 493 -17.77 35.56 -57.57
CA HIS A 493 -18.42 35.96 -58.86
C HIS A 493 -19.76 36.72 -58.59
N MET A 494 -20.50 36.32 -57.54
CA MET A 494 -21.77 36.97 -57.23
C MET A 494 -21.60 38.34 -56.54
N PHE A 495 -20.53 38.57 -55.80
CA PHE A 495 -20.28 39.85 -55.09
C PHE A 495 -19.44 40.83 -55.90
N PHE A 496 -18.52 40.37 -56.77
CA PHE A 496 -17.61 41.25 -57.48
C PHE A 496 -18.06 41.57 -58.94
N HIS A 497 -18.95 40.75 -59.52
CA HIS A 497 -19.45 40.95 -60.88
C HIS A 497 -20.90 41.46 -60.96
N ASN A 498 -21.74 41.22 -59.95
CA ASN A 498 -23.04 41.85 -59.84
C ASN A 498 -23.04 42.83 -58.69
N GLY A 499 -22.88 44.10 -59.01
CA GLY A 499 -22.90 45.18 -58.04
C GLY A 499 -24.03 45.08 -57.00
N PHE A 500 -23.69 45.45 -55.79
CA PHE A 500 -24.55 45.60 -54.59
C PHE A 500 -26.06 45.68 -54.93
N PRO A 501 -26.93 44.82 -54.42
CA PRO A 501 -28.38 44.97 -54.62
C PRO A 501 -28.91 46.16 -53.81
N GLY A 502 -28.84 47.31 -54.41
CA GLY A 502 -29.25 48.56 -53.81
C GLY A 502 -29.48 49.69 -54.82
N SER A 503 -29.70 49.36 -56.10
CA SER A 503 -30.18 50.36 -57.06
C SER A 503 -31.48 49.84 -57.67
N PHE A 504 -32.57 50.37 -57.14
CA PHE A 504 -33.93 50.22 -57.67
C PHE A 504 -34.03 51.13 -58.89
N SER A 505 -34.09 50.54 -60.07
CA SER A 505 -34.66 51.19 -61.22
C SER A 505 -35.15 50.14 -62.22
N GLY A 506 -36.40 50.29 -62.64
CA GLY A 506 -37.27 49.39 -63.30
C GLY A 506 -36.94 49.04 -64.75
N GLY A 507 -37.67 48.05 -65.26
CA GLY A 507 -37.88 47.83 -66.69
C GLY A 507 -37.75 46.41 -67.14
N GLY A 508 -38.85 45.72 -67.27
CA GLY A 508 -39.44 45.00 -68.39
C GLY A 508 -38.74 43.76 -68.96
N GLY A 509 -39.51 42.70 -69.04
CA GLY A 509 -39.48 41.80 -70.19
C GLY A 509 -39.00 40.36 -69.99
N GLY A 510 -39.91 39.43 -69.81
CA GLY A 510 -40.25 38.32 -70.72
C GLY A 510 -39.37 37.08 -70.73
N GLY A 511 -39.97 35.97 -70.47
CA GLY A 511 -39.68 34.76 -71.22
C GLY A 511 -39.11 33.56 -70.47
N GLY A 512 -39.98 32.55 -70.28
CA GLY A 512 -39.74 31.18 -70.67
C GLY A 512 -39.26 30.15 -69.65
N PHE A 513 -40.18 29.40 -69.13
CA PHE A 513 -40.01 28.02 -68.74
C PHE A 513 -39.66 27.11 -69.93
N PRO A 514 -39.03 25.94 -69.84
CA PRO A 514 -39.69 24.76 -69.26
C PRO A 514 -38.77 23.70 -68.57
N GLY A 515 -39.41 22.92 -67.77
CA GLY A 515 -39.37 21.47 -67.65
C GLY A 515 -38.11 20.87 -67.07
N GLY A 516 -38.11 19.90 -66.29
CA GLY A 516 -39.04 18.90 -65.83
C GLY A 516 -38.23 17.64 -65.41
N PHE A 517 -38.82 16.90 -64.49
CA PHE A 517 -38.57 15.48 -64.17
C PHE A 517 -37.27 15.09 -63.46
N GLY A 518 -37.47 14.38 -62.32
CA GLY A 518 -37.22 13.01 -62.14
C GLY A 518 -36.97 12.64 -60.69
N GLY A 519 -38.01 12.20 -59.99
CA GLY A 519 -37.90 11.57 -58.68
C GLY A 519 -37.25 10.19 -58.77
N ARG A 520 -36.61 9.80 -57.70
CA ARG A 520 -36.58 8.38 -57.29
C ARG A 520 -36.46 8.24 -55.79
N HIS A 521 -37.50 7.66 -55.25
CA HIS A 521 -37.53 6.93 -53.98
C HIS A 521 -36.38 5.94 -53.90
N PHE A 522 -35.82 5.75 -52.76
CA PHE A 522 -35.54 4.40 -52.26
C PHE A 522 -35.73 4.34 -50.73
N MET A 523 -36.50 3.33 -50.38
CA MET A 523 -36.93 2.89 -49.05
C MET A 523 -35.81 2.32 -48.20
N PHE A 524 -36.01 2.44 -46.90
CA PHE A 524 -35.77 1.51 -45.75
C PHE A 524 -35.15 0.14 -46.07
N ASN A 525 -34.20 -0.33 -45.23
CA ASN A 525 -34.42 -1.41 -44.25
C ASN A 525 -33.20 -1.68 -43.36
N PHE A 526 -33.58 -1.96 -42.10
CA PHE A 526 -32.99 -2.63 -40.94
C PHE A 526 -31.82 -1.95 -40.23
#